data_f963e98878ba613cc57014ebbebd56fc
#
_entry.id   f963e98878ba613cc57014ebbebd56fc
#
_cell.length_a   1.000
_cell.length_b   1.000
_cell.length_c   1.000
_cell.angle_alpha   90.00
_cell.angle_beta   90.00
_cell.angle_gamma   90.00
#
_symmetry.space_group_name_H-M   'P 1'
#
loop_
_entity.id
_entity.type
_entity.pdbx_description
1 polymer ?
#
loop_
_entity_poly.entity_id
_entity_poly.type
_entity_poly.pdbx_seq_one_letter_code
_entity_poly.pdbx_strand_id
1 'polypeptide(L)'
;MNNKQILENFWETMKTNDFYAVAALLHDDYILEWPQSRERIRGRDNFAAINTYYPAEGKWQFKVNQIISDGDLVVTDVTVTDGSRTDRTITFSTVRDGKIAKQVEFWPEPFEAPAWRAQWVERI
;
A
#
# COMPACT_ATOMS: atom_id res chain seq x y z
N MET A 1 1.82 -17.55 11.53
CA MET A 1 2.42 -16.79 10.41
C MET A 1 3.55 -15.91 10.90
N ASN A 2 4.65 -15.83 10.15
CA ASN A 2 5.64 -14.80 10.40
C ASN A 2 5.14 -13.45 9.84
N ASN A 3 5.86 -12.36 10.12
CA ASN A 3 5.38 -11.03 9.74
C ASN A 3 5.31 -10.82 8.22
N LYS A 4 6.26 -11.42 7.48
CA LYS A 4 6.20 -11.40 6.02
C LYS A 4 4.93 -12.06 5.49
N GLN A 5 4.58 -13.22 6.03
CA GLN A 5 3.38 -13.95 5.62
C GLN A 5 2.09 -13.18 5.95
N ILE A 6 2.09 -12.42 7.05
CA ILE A 6 0.96 -11.56 7.40
C ILE A 6 0.73 -10.53 6.29
N LEU A 7 1.79 -9.91 5.78
CA LEU A 7 1.67 -8.96 4.69
C LEU A 7 1.37 -9.63 3.35
N GLU A 8 1.90 -10.81 3.09
CA GLU A 8 1.49 -11.58 1.91
C GLU A 8 -0.01 -11.85 1.91
N ASN A 9 -0.54 -12.27 3.06
CA ASN A 9 -1.97 -12.51 3.23
C ASN A 9 -2.79 -11.22 3.08
N PHE A 10 -2.29 -10.10 3.60
CA PHE A 10 -2.92 -8.80 3.46
C PHE A 10 -3.13 -8.46 1.97
N TRP A 11 -2.08 -8.55 1.14
CA TRP A 11 -2.17 -8.21 -0.28
C TRP A 11 -3.01 -9.23 -1.06
N GLU A 12 -2.96 -10.51 -0.70
CA GLU A 12 -3.86 -11.52 -1.30
C GLU A 12 -5.32 -11.20 -1.01
N THR A 13 -5.63 -10.77 0.21
CA THR A 13 -6.99 -10.39 0.59
C THR A 13 -7.41 -9.08 -0.11
N MET A 14 -6.48 -8.12 -0.28
CA MET A 14 -6.74 -6.90 -1.06
C MET A 14 -7.21 -7.21 -2.48
N LYS A 15 -6.68 -8.26 -3.10
CA LYS A 15 -7.05 -8.67 -4.46
C LYS A 15 -8.53 -9.03 -4.60
N THR A 16 -9.20 -9.38 -3.54
CA THR A 16 -10.63 -9.68 -3.56
C THR A 16 -11.48 -8.42 -3.72
N ASN A 17 -10.93 -7.25 -3.44
CA ASN A 17 -11.62 -5.98 -3.30
C ASN A 17 -12.69 -5.97 -2.19
N ASP A 18 -12.69 -6.96 -1.33
CA ASP A 18 -13.48 -6.95 -0.10
C ASP A 18 -12.65 -6.30 1.01
N PHE A 19 -12.67 -4.97 1.07
CA PHE A 19 -11.83 -4.23 2.00
C PHE A 19 -12.28 -4.34 3.45
N TYR A 20 -13.51 -4.74 3.68
CA TYR A 20 -13.98 -5.08 5.02
C TYR A 20 -13.38 -6.40 5.51
N ALA A 21 -13.16 -7.36 4.62
CA ALA A 21 -12.41 -8.57 4.96
C ALA A 21 -10.94 -8.27 5.26
N VAL A 22 -10.34 -7.33 4.50
CA VAL A 22 -8.97 -6.88 4.77
C VAL A 22 -8.87 -6.22 6.15
N ALA A 23 -9.87 -5.42 6.53
CA ALA A 23 -9.90 -4.73 7.82
C ALA A 23 -9.80 -5.69 9.01
N ALA A 24 -10.26 -6.93 8.87
CA ALA A 24 -10.16 -7.94 9.91
C ALA A 24 -8.69 -8.34 10.22
N LEU A 25 -7.77 -8.05 9.31
CA LEU A 25 -6.33 -8.33 9.47
C LEU A 25 -5.60 -7.20 10.20
N LEU A 26 -6.29 -6.09 10.46
CA LEU A 26 -5.73 -4.89 11.07
C LEU A 26 -5.96 -4.91 12.58
N HIS A 27 -5.02 -4.29 13.31
CA HIS A 27 -5.13 -4.13 14.75
C HIS A 27 -6.27 -3.15 15.11
N ASP A 28 -6.80 -3.28 16.32
CA ASP A 28 -7.91 -2.43 16.80
C ASP A 28 -7.58 -0.94 16.76
N ASP A 29 -6.34 -0.58 17.01
CA ASP A 29 -5.87 0.81 17.00
C ASP A 29 -5.06 1.17 15.74
N TYR A 30 -5.35 0.49 14.63
CA TYR A 30 -4.70 0.70 13.33
C TYR A 30 -4.76 2.16 12.87
N ILE A 31 -3.63 2.60 12.28
CA ILE A 31 -3.57 3.86 11.53
C ILE A 31 -2.82 3.65 10.22
N LEU A 32 -3.25 4.38 9.20
CA LEU A 32 -2.55 4.48 7.91
C LEU A 32 -2.22 5.94 7.67
N GLU A 33 -0.97 6.23 7.33
CA GLU A 33 -0.54 7.59 7.02
C GLU A 33 -0.13 7.71 5.56
N TRP A 34 -0.60 8.78 4.91
CA TRP A 34 -0.20 9.19 3.56
C TRP A 34 0.57 10.51 3.67
N PRO A 35 1.91 10.46 3.84
CA PRO A 35 2.71 11.67 4.09
C PRO A 35 2.64 12.69 2.97
N GLN A 36 2.50 12.25 1.70
CA GLN A 36 2.49 13.16 0.55
C GLN A 36 1.30 14.11 0.57
N SER A 37 0.14 13.66 1.01
CA SER A 37 -1.06 14.48 1.16
C SER A 37 -1.30 14.96 2.60
N ARG A 38 -0.45 14.53 3.55
CA ARG A 38 -0.55 14.84 4.97
C ARG A 38 -1.85 14.35 5.60
N GLU A 39 -2.29 13.16 5.20
CA GLU A 39 -3.50 12.56 5.71
C GLU A 39 -3.20 11.37 6.61
N ARG A 40 -4.07 11.15 7.59
CA ARG A 40 -4.07 9.96 8.43
C ARG A 40 -5.45 9.33 8.40
N ILE A 41 -5.50 8.04 8.13
CA ILE A 41 -6.72 7.24 8.19
C ILE A 41 -6.67 6.47 9.51
N ARG A 42 -7.63 6.73 10.39
CA ARG A 42 -7.66 6.11 11.72
C ARG A 42 -8.72 5.03 11.78
N GLY A 43 -8.27 3.83 12.15
CA GLY A 43 -9.17 2.72 12.42
C GLY A 43 -9.53 1.87 11.22
N ARG A 44 -9.99 0.65 11.52
CA ARG A 44 -10.32 -0.37 10.52
C ARG A 44 -11.48 0.02 9.64
N ASP A 45 -12.50 0.65 10.23
CA ASP A 45 -13.70 1.03 9.47
C ASP A 45 -13.39 2.12 8.44
N ASN A 46 -12.57 3.11 8.80
CA ASN A 46 -12.16 4.13 7.87
C ASN A 46 -11.26 3.59 6.76
N PHE A 47 -10.39 2.63 7.09
CA PHE A 47 -9.60 1.93 6.07
C PHE A 47 -10.50 1.25 5.05
N ALA A 48 -11.47 0.47 5.52
CA ALA A 48 -12.38 -0.25 4.64
C ALA A 48 -13.22 0.68 3.78
N ALA A 49 -13.73 1.76 4.39
CA ALA A 49 -14.57 2.73 3.69
C ALA A 49 -13.79 3.49 2.60
N ILE A 50 -12.61 4.01 2.92
CA ILE A 50 -11.84 4.79 1.94
C ILE A 50 -11.41 3.95 0.74
N ASN A 51 -11.03 2.70 0.97
CA ASN A 51 -10.68 1.79 -0.12
C ASN A 51 -11.89 1.38 -0.96
N THR A 52 -13.04 1.18 -0.30
CA THR A 52 -14.28 0.81 -0.99
C THR A 52 -14.79 1.92 -1.90
N TYR A 53 -14.72 3.17 -1.43
CA TYR A 53 -15.23 4.33 -2.16
C TYR A 53 -14.19 5.07 -2.98
N TYR A 54 -12.94 4.60 -2.99
CA TYR A 54 -11.90 5.23 -3.79
C TYR A 54 -12.29 5.19 -5.28
N PRO A 55 -12.24 6.33 -5.99
CA PRO A 55 -12.65 6.38 -7.39
C PRO A 55 -11.85 5.40 -8.25
N ALA A 56 -12.55 4.56 -9.00
CA ALA A 56 -11.95 3.54 -9.84
C ALA A 56 -12.80 3.30 -11.09
N GLU A 57 -12.14 3.03 -12.20
CA GLU A 57 -12.81 2.66 -13.46
C GLU A 57 -13.15 1.17 -13.51
N GLY A 58 -12.52 0.37 -12.68
CA GLY A 58 -12.75 -1.06 -12.59
C GLY A 58 -12.25 -1.63 -11.27
N LYS A 59 -12.26 -2.95 -11.19
CA LYS A 59 -11.77 -3.67 -10.02
C LYS A 59 -10.27 -3.41 -9.82
N TRP A 60 -9.86 -3.16 -8.59
CA TRP A 60 -8.46 -2.98 -8.25
C TRP A 60 -7.70 -4.29 -8.36
N GLN A 61 -6.54 -4.24 -9.02
CA GLN A 61 -5.59 -5.35 -9.13
C GLN A 61 -4.29 -4.95 -8.44
N PHE A 62 -3.70 -5.88 -7.71
CA PHE A 62 -2.50 -5.65 -6.93
C PHE A 62 -1.45 -6.69 -7.29
N LYS A 63 -0.24 -6.24 -7.63
CA LYS A 63 0.89 -7.13 -7.89
C LYS A 63 2.02 -6.76 -6.93
N VAL A 64 2.36 -7.66 -6.04
CA VAL A 64 3.49 -7.46 -5.13
C VAL A 64 4.79 -7.68 -5.91
N ASN A 65 5.58 -6.62 -6.06
CA ASN A 65 6.86 -6.66 -6.74
C ASN A 65 7.97 -7.11 -5.81
N GLN A 66 7.99 -6.55 -4.59
CA GLN A 66 8.96 -6.90 -3.56
C GLN A 66 8.31 -6.85 -2.18
N ILE A 67 8.80 -7.71 -1.31
CA ILE A 67 8.41 -7.71 0.09
C ILE A 67 9.67 -8.02 0.92
N ILE A 68 9.95 -7.14 1.87
CA ILE A 68 11.15 -7.19 2.71
C ILE A 68 10.72 -7.07 4.16
N SER A 69 11.23 -7.96 5.00
CA SER A 69 10.87 -8.01 6.42
C SER A 69 12.11 -7.84 7.27
N ASP A 70 12.00 -7.00 8.28
CA ASP A 70 13.02 -6.80 9.30
C ASP A 70 12.33 -6.62 10.65
N GLY A 71 12.34 -7.68 11.47
CA GLY A 71 11.64 -7.68 12.74
C GLY A 71 10.12 -7.50 12.55
N ASP A 72 9.56 -6.51 13.22
CA ASP A 72 8.14 -6.19 13.15
C ASP A 72 7.78 -5.26 11.97
N LEU A 73 8.77 -4.83 11.20
CA LEU A 73 8.58 -3.97 10.03
C LEU A 73 8.62 -4.79 8.75
N VAL A 74 7.63 -4.59 7.90
CA VAL A 74 7.57 -5.20 6.56
C VAL A 74 7.35 -4.09 5.53
N VAL A 75 8.22 -4.05 4.51
CA VAL A 75 8.13 -3.08 3.42
C VAL A 75 7.65 -3.81 2.18
N THR A 76 6.64 -3.26 1.53
CA THR A 76 6.10 -3.80 0.28
C THR A 76 6.12 -2.77 -0.83
N ASP A 77 6.47 -3.23 -2.02
CA ASP A 77 6.44 -2.48 -3.28
C ASP A 77 5.40 -3.16 -4.16
N VAL A 78 4.31 -2.47 -4.45
CA VAL A 78 3.14 -3.05 -5.11
C VAL A 78 2.71 -2.20 -6.30
N THR A 79 2.47 -2.85 -7.44
CA THR A 79 1.84 -2.21 -8.60
C THR A 79 0.34 -2.34 -8.44
N VAL A 80 -0.37 -1.21 -8.57
CA VAL A 80 -1.82 -1.12 -8.38
C VAL A 80 -2.45 -0.56 -9.64
N THR A 81 -3.48 -1.23 -10.15
CA THR A 81 -4.20 -0.75 -11.33
C THR A 81 -5.69 -1.05 -11.21
N ASP A 82 -6.52 -0.14 -11.75
CA ASP A 82 -7.95 -0.37 -11.94
C ASP A 82 -8.30 -0.73 -13.39
N GLY A 83 -7.26 -1.01 -14.21
CA GLY A 83 -7.41 -1.27 -15.64
C GLY A 83 -7.25 -0.03 -16.51
N SER A 84 -7.38 1.16 -15.95
CA SER A 84 -7.21 2.44 -16.66
C SER A 84 -5.92 3.14 -16.25
N ARG A 85 -5.75 3.39 -14.95
CA ARG A 85 -4.51 3.97 -14.42
C ARG A 85 -3.69 2.89 -13.74
N THR A 86 -2.38 3.08 -13.74
CA THR A 86 -1.44 2.20 -13.03
C THR A 86 -0.58 3.06 -12.13
N ASP A 87 -0.56 2.71 -10.85
CA ASP A 87 0.23 3.37 -9.84
C ASP A 87 1.16 2.38 -9.16
N ARG A 88 2.12 2.91 -8.44
CA ARG A 88 3.00 2.12 -7.59
C ARG A 88 2.86 2.60 -6.17
N THR A 89 2.81 1.69 -5.21
CA THR A 89 2.73 2.07 -3.80
C THR A 89 3.83 1.39 -3.01
N ILE A 90 4.47 2.17 -2.15
CA ILE A 90 5.49 1.70 -1.22
C ILE A 90 4.94 1.84 0.18
N THR A 91 4.77 0.72 0.86
CA THR A 91 4.13 0.69 2.18
C THR A 91 5.07 0.11 3.22
N PHE A 92 5.22 0.86 4.31
CA PHE A 92 5.95 0.43 5.51
C PHE A 92 4.91 -0.01 6.53
N SER A 93 4.86 -1.31 6.81
CA SER A 93 3.84 -1.89 7.69
C SER A 93 4.49 -2.38 8.98
N THR A 94 3.94 -1.98 10.11
CA THR A 94 4.34 -2.47 11.44
C THR A 94 3.33 -3.50 11.91
N VAL A 95 3.83 -4.69 12.24
CA VAL A 95 3.01 -5.81 12.74
C VAL A 95 3.15 -5.88 14.26
N ARG A 96 2.02 -6.01 14.95
CA ARG A 96 1.97 -6.18 16.40
C ARG A 96 0.89 -7.20 16.74
N ASP A 97 1.25 -8.19 17.56
CA ASP A 97 0.33 -9.25 18.00
C ASP A 97 -0.37 -9.96 16.82
N GLY A 98 0.40 -10.22 15.75
CA GLY A 98 -0.11 -10.94 14.59
C GLY A 98 -1.03 -10.14 13.68
N LYS A 99 -1.17 -8.84 13.91
CA LYS A 99 -2.00 -7.94 13.10
C LYS A 99 -1.22 -6.70 12.67
N ILE A 100 -1.67 -6.09 11.59
CA ILE A 100 -1.05 -4.86 11.09
C ILE A 100 -1.54 -3.70 11.94
N ALA A 101 -0.62 -3.04 12.65
CA ALA A 101 -0.95 -1.96 13.58
C ALA A 101 -0.80 -0.57 12.94
N LYS A 102 0.18 -0.41 12.05
CA LYS A 102 0.45 0.87 11.41
C LYS A 102 0.97 0.65 10.01
N GLN A 103 0.53 1.51 9.10
CA GLN A 103 1.11 1.59 7.77
C GLN A 103 1.45 3.04 7.45
N VAL A 104 2.62 3.25 6.84
CA VAL A 104 3.02 4.53 6.24
C VAL A 104 3.21 4.24 4.76
N GLU A 105 2.47 4.94 3.92
CA GLU A 105 2.34 4.57 2.52
C GLU A 105 2.57 5.75 1.60
N PHE A 106 3.40 5.50 0.58
CA PHE A 106 3.78 6.49 -0.43
C PHE A 106 3.26 6.06 -1.78
N TRP A 107 2.73 7.04 -2.54
CA TRP A 107 2.23 6.89 -3.89
C TRP A 107 3.05 7.80 -4.81
N PRO A 108 4.27 7.39 -5.21
CA PRO A 108 5.12 8.23 -6.04
C PRO A 108 4.47 8.50 -7.39
N GLU A 109 4.49 9.76 -7.81
CA GLU A 109 3.96 10.17 -9.10
C GLU A 109 5.09 10.36 -10.10
N PRO A 110 4.94 9.90 -11.36
CA PRO A 110 5.91 10.15 -12.40
C PRO A 110 6.08 11.65 -12.64
N PHE A 111 7.27 12.06 -12.99
CA PHE A 111 7.53 13.46 -13.37
C PHE A 111 8.53 13.51 -14.52
N GLU A 112 8.50 14.63 -15.26
CA GLU A 112 9.40 14.88 -16.38
C GLU A 112 10.82 15.06 -15.88
N ALA A 113 11.77 14.33 -16.48
CA ALA A 113 13.18 14.45 -16.09
C ALA A 113 13.70 15.85 -16.41
N PRO A 114 14.32 16.56 -15.43
CA PRO A 114 14.87 17.90 -15.68
C PRO A 114 15.98 17.87 -16.71
N ALA A 115 15.99 18.86 -17.61
CA ALA A 115 16.96 18.93 -18.71
C ALA A 115 18.42 19.11 -18.26
N TRP A 116 18.65 19.71 -17.08
CA TRP A 116 20.02 20.04 -16.63
C TRP A 116 20.91 18.83 -16.44
N ARG A 117 20.32 17.63 -16.21
CA ARG A 117 21.08 16.39 -15.95
C ARG A 117 21.07 15.41 -17.14
N ALA A 118 20.50 15.81 -18.27
CA ALA A 118 20.28 14.92 -19.43
C ALA A 118 21.58 14.24 -19.92
N GLN A 119 22.73 14.94 -19.86
CA GLN A 119 23.99 14.39 -20.36
C GLN A 119 24.56 13.25 -19.49
N TRP A 120 24.04 13.07 -18.28
CA TRP A 120 24.57 12.05 -17.34
C TRP A 120 23.60 10.93 -17.04
N VAL A 121 22.41 10.93 -17.68
CA VAL A 121 21.37 9.92 -17.41
C VAL A 121 20.91 9.29 -18.73
N GLU A 122 20.30 8.12 -18.60
CA GLU A 122 19.63 7.45 -19.71
C GLU A 122 18.17 7.28 -19.36
N ARG A 123 17.31 7.24 -20.37
CA ARG A 123 15.90 6.90 -20.17
C ARG A 123 15.75 5.40 -19.97
N ILE A 124 14.84 5.04 -19.06
CA ILE A 124 14.50 3.66 -18.81
C ILE A 124 13.07 3.36 -19.24
#